data_948fdffa4a9951bdc35bccd46d7d97a6
#
_entry.id   948fdffa4a9951bdc35bccd46d7d97a6
#
_cell.length_a   1.000
_cell.length_b   1.000
_cell.length_c   1.000
_cell.angle_alpha   90.00
_cell.angle_beta   90.00
_cell.angle_gamma   90.00
#
_symmetry.space_group_name_H-M   'P 1'
#
loop_
_entity.id
_entity.type
_entity.pdbx_description
1 polymer ?
#
loop_
_entity_poly.entity_id
_entity_poly.type
_entity_poly.pdbx_seq_one_letter_code
_entity_poly.pdbx_strand_id
1 'polypeptide(L)'
;PKQAIYFWVAAIFLSLLVGNRVGDFFASLGFDDRMTSYFQGQNNAKDMAQFSHTGFRWDFLLYSAMPVLFTWYLTVKRNFNDRAFNIIAVTYILANAFWILVIRAAFSNRFAYLSWFMYPLVIAYPLLRFNIWPDQDRKTALILLLFYGFTYLMYLIS
;
A
#
# COMPACT_ATOMS: atom_id res chain seq x y z
N PRO A 1 -7.88 5.21 -13.55
CA PRO A 1 -7.07 4.25 -12.77
C PRO A 1 -5.77 3.84 -13.48
N LYS A 2 -5.77 3.60 -14.81
CA LYS A 2 -4.58 3.11 -15.55
C LYS A 2 -3.33 3.97 -15.30
N GLN A 3 -3.44 5.30 -15.40
CA GLN A 3 -2.30 6.21 -15.15
C GLN A 3 -1.79 6.11 -13.71
N ALA A 4 -2.68 5.98 -12.73
CA ALA A 4 -2.29 5.80 -11.33
C ALA A 4 -1.52 4.48 -11.11
N ILE A 5 -1.90 3.40 -11.81
CA ILE A 5 -1.19 2.12 -11.75
C ILE A 5 0.23 2.27 -12.32
N TYR A 6 0.40 2.95 -13.46
CA TYR A 6 1.74 3.23 -14.01
C TYR A 6 2.59 4.06 -13.05
N PHE A 7 1.99 5.06 -12.41
CA PHE A 7 2.66 5.87 -11.40
C PHE A 7 3.09 5.01 -10.19
N TRP A 8 2.24 4.09 -9.75
CA TRP A 8 2.54 3.16 -8.66
C TRP A 8 3.72 2.24 -9.00
N VAL A 9 3.75 1.68 -10.20
CA VAL A 9 4.88 0.86 -10.67
C VAL A 9 6.16 1.70 -10.74
N ALA A 10 6.07 2.93 -11.28
CA ALA A 10 7.22 3.85 -11.32
C ALA A 10 7.73 4.19 -9.92
N ALA A 11 6.85 4.36 -8.92
CA ALA A 11 7.22 4.59 -7.52
C ALA A 11 8.02 3.42 -6.93
N ILE A 12 7.68 2.17 -7.26
CA ILE A 12 8.47 0.99 -6.85
C ILE A 12 9.88 1.07 -7.42
N PHE A 13 10.00 1.24 -8.73
CA PHE A 13 11.31 1.34 -9.38
C PHE A 13 12.13 2.50 -8.83
N LEU A 14 11.51 3.67 -8.65
CA LEU A 14 12.17 4.83 -8.09
C LEU A 14 12.66 4.57 -6.65
N SER A 15 11.83 3.97 -5.82
CA SER A 15 12.19 3.61 -4.44
C SER A 15 13.35 2.60 -4.39
N LEU A 16 13.42 1.66 -5.33
CA LEU A 16 14.51 0.70 -5.41
C LEU A 16 15.81 1.34 -5.90
N LEU A 17 15.74 2.23 -6.89
CA LEU A 17 16.90 2.88 -7.49
C LEU A 17 17.52 3.96 -6.59
N VAL A 18 16.67 4.81 -6.00
CA VAL A 18 17.12 5.96 -5.21
C VAL A 18 17.47 5.57 -3.78
N GLY A 19 16.95 4.45 -3.28
CA GLY A 19 17.25 3.95 -1.95
C GLY A 19 16.87 4.94 -0.85
N ASN A 20 17.83 5.24 0.06
CA ASN A 20 17.61 6.14 1.19
C ASN A 20 17.58 7.63 0.80
N ARG A 21 18.04 8.01 -0.39
CA ARG A 21 18.10 9.42 -0.83
C ARG A 21 16.73 10.10 -0.93
N VAL A 22 15.65 9.33 -1.10
CA VAL A 22 14.29 9.89 -1.06
C VAL A 22 13.98 10.41 0.34
N GLY A 23 14.38 9.66 1.38
CA GLY A 23 14.25 10.11 2.77
C GLY A 23 15.04 11.39 3.04
N ASP A 24 16.28 11.44 2.56
CA ASP A 24 17.17 12.61 2.70
C ASP A 24 16.57 13.84 2.00
N PHE A 25 15.98 13.67 0.82
CA PHE A 25 15.29 14.74 0.11
C PHE A 25 14.10 15.29 0.89
N PHE A 26 13.25 14.43 1.44
CA PHE A 26 12.13 14.87 2.28
C PHE A 26 12.61 15.53 3.58
N ALA A 27 13.70 15.05 4.18
CA ALA A 27 14.33 15.69 5.32
C ALA A 27 14.85 17.09 4.98
N SER A 28 15.40 17.30 3.77
CA SER A 28 15.92 18.59 3.32
C SER A 28 14.85 19.64 3.03
N LEU A 29 13.59 19.23 2.84
CA LEU A 29 12.46 20.15 2.65
C LEU A 29 12.01 20.88 3.91
N GLY A 30 12.71 20.68 5.04
CA GLY A 30 12.50 21.46 6.27
C GLY A 30 11.21 21.14 7.01
N PHE A 31 10.64 19.97 6.79
CA PHE A 31 9.59 19.49 7.69
C PHE A 31 10.20 19.24 9.06
N ASP A 32 9.68 19.91 10.06
CA ASP A 32 9.95 19.90 11.50
C ASP A 32 11.09 18.95 11.95
N ASP A 33 11.94 19.37 12.87
CA ASP A 33 13.09 18.60 13.43
C ASP A 33 12.73 17.15 13.84
N ARG A 34 11.47 16.91 14.18
CA ARG A 34 10.94 15.58 14.47
C ARG A 34 10.88 14.68 13.23
N MET A 35 10.51 15.22 12.07
CA MET A 35 10.49 14.46 10.81
C MET A 35 11.91 14.11 10.37
N THR A 36 12.85 15.02 10.55
CA THR A 36 14.27 14.81 10.24
C THR A 36 14.84 13.65 11.07
N SER A 37 14.48 13.55 12.36
CA SER A 37 14.90 12.43 13.22
C SER A 37 14.32 11.08 12.76
N TYR A 38 13.12 11.04 12.21
CA TYR A 38 12.52 9.82 11.64
C TYR A 38 13.22 9.34 10.35
N PHE A 39 13.69 10.27 9.53
CA PHE A 39 14.42 9.92 8.31
C PHE A 39 15.90 9.64 8.55
N GLN A 40 16.52 10.31 9.54
CA GLN A 40 17.93 10.13 9.92
C GLN A 40 18.16 9.00 10.94
N GLY A 41 17.13 8.55 11.65
CA GLY A 41 17.21 7.50 12.68
C GLY A 41 17.76 6.15 12.18
N GLN A 42 17.91 5.98 10.88
CA GLN A 42 18.55 4.79 10.29
C GLN A 42 20.06 4.73 10.53
N ASN A 43 20.71 5.81 10.95
CA ASN A 43 22.17 5.88 11.07
C ASN A 43 22.70 5.55 12.46
N ASN A 44 21.83 5.43 13.48
CA ASN A 44 22.23 5.10 14.84
C ASN A 44 22.04 3.61 15.11
N ALA A 45 23.13 2.87 15.30
CA ALA A 45 23.14 1.42 15.58
C ALA A 45 22.30 1.02 16.81
N LYS A 46 22.08 1.92 17.77
CA LYS A 46 21.24 1.69 18.96
C LYS A 46 19.74 1.71 18.62
N ASP A 47 19.33 2.57 17.68
CA ASP A 47 17.95 2.66 17.24
C ASP A 47 17.60 1.49 16.29
N MET A 48 18.58 0.98 15.53
CA MET A 48 18.44 -0.21 14.69
C MET A 48 18.11 -1.48 15.49
N ALA A 49 18.66 -1.62 16.71
CA ALA A 49 18.38 -2.78 17.56
C ALA A 49 16.95 -2.76 18.13
N GLN A 50 16.34 -1.58 18.26
CA GLN A 50 14.99 -1.39 18.77
C GLN A 50 13.92 -1.50 17.67
N PHE A 51 14.29 -1.25 16.41
CA PHE A 51 13.41 -1.36 15.24
C PHE A 51 13.81 -2.60 14.44
N SER A 52 13.20 -3.73 14.75
CA SER A 52 13.54 -5.06 14.22
C SER A 52 13.44 -5.24 12.71
N HIS A 53 12.98 -4.21 11.96
CA HIS A 53 12.79 -4.32 10.51
C HIS A 53 13.10 -3.00 9.79
N THR A 54 14.38 -2.67 9.70
CA THR A 54 14.87 -1.58 8.84
C THR A 54 15.16 -2.14 7.44
N GLY A 55 14.60 -1.53 6.41
CA GLY A 55 14.83 -1.92 5.02
C GLY A 55 13.57 -1.91 4.16
N PHE A 56 13.72 -2.38 2.94
CA PHE A 56 12.59 -2.46 2.02
C PHE A 56 11.65 -3.62 2.41
N ARG A 57 10.44 -3.30 2.82
CA ARG A 57 9.44 -4.25 3.33
C ARG A 57 8.65 -4.89 2.18
N TRP A 58 9.17 -5.99 1.67
CA TRP A 58 8.55 -6.77 0.60
C TRP A 58 7.19 -7.37 1.00
N ASP A 59 7.06 -7.79 2.26
CA ASP A 59 5.84 -8.32 2.84
C ASP A 59 4.68 -7.31 2.74
N PHE A 60 4.93 -6.07 3.16
CA PHE A 60 3.94 -5.01 3.09
C PHE A 60 3.67 -4.54 1.65
N LEU A 61 4.68 -4.55 0.79
CA LEU A 61 4.49 -4.26 -0.63
C LEU A 61 3.57 -5.29 -1.29
N LEU A 62 3.80 -6.59 -1.05
CA LEU A 62 2.94 -7.66 -1.57
C LEU A 62 1.51 -7.53 -1.06
N TYR A 63 1.33 -7.27 0.25
CA TYR A 63 0.01 -7.03 0.82
C TYR A 63 -0.69 -5.86 0.13
N SER A 64 -0.03 -4.73 -0.01
CA SER A 64 -0.60 -3.52 -0.59
C SER A 64 -0.79 -3.58 -2.12
N ALA A 65 -0.11 -4.49 -2.81
CA ALA A 65 -0.28 -4.71 -4.24
C ALA A 65 -1.63 -5.36 -4.60
N MET A 66 -2.25 -6.09 -3.67
CA MET A 66 -3.50 -6.82 -3.95
C MET A 66 -4.64 -5.93 -4.46
N PRO A 67 -4.99 -4.79 -3.81
CA PRO A 67 -6.01 -3.90 -4.35
C PRO A 67 -5.62 -3.25 -5.69
N VAL A 68 -4.32 -3.03 -5.92
CA VAL A 68 -3.83 -2.48 -7.21
C VAL A 68 -4.07 -3.51 -8.33
N LEU A 69 -3.70 -4.78 -8.09
CA LEU A 69 -3.92 -5.87 -9.03
C LEU A 69 -5.42 -6.11 -9.28
N PHE A 70 -6.23 -6.03 -8.23
CA PHE A 70 -7.68 -6.14 -8.34
C PHE A 70 -8.27 -4.99 -9.16
N THR A 71 -7.83 -3.75 -8.91
CA THR A 71 -8.22 -2.58 -9.72
C THR A 71 -7.81 -2.75 -11.18
N TRP A 72 -6.60 -3.20 -11.44
CA TRP A 72 -6.13 -3.49 -12.80
C TRP A 72 -7.00 -4.55 -13.47
N TYR A 73 -7.28 -5.65 -12.79
CA TYR A 73 -8.14 -6.72 -13.31
C TYR A 73 -9.53 -6.18 -13.68
N LEU A 74 -10.17 -5.44 -12.81
CA LEU A 74 -11.51 -4.89 -13.06
C LEU A 74 -11.49 -3.88 -14.21
N THR A 75 -10.56 -2.93 -14.21
CA THR A 75 -10.55 -1.83 -15.18
C THR A 75 -9.99 -2.21 -16.55
N VAL A 76 -9.06 -3.18 -16.62
CA VAL A 76 -8.42 -3.58 -17.87
C VAL A 76 -9.06 -4.84 -18.46
N LYS A 77 -9.26 -5.88 -17.63
CA LYS A 77 -9.79 -7.17 -18.12
C LYS A 77 -11.32 -7.19 -18.21
N ARG A 78 -12.01 -6.52 -17.29
CA ARG A 78 -13.47 -6.49 -17.21
C ARG A 78 -14.08 -5.21 -17.79
N ASN A 79 -13.25 -4.24 -18.20
CA ASN A 79 -13.69 -2.92 -18.66
C ASN A 79 -14.67 -2.24 -17.66
N PHE A 80 -14.50 -2.53 -16.39
CA PHE A 80 -15.33 -1.99 -15.34
C PHE A 80 -15.04 -0.49 -15.18
N ASN A 81 -16.07 0.35 -15.33
CA ASN A 81 -15.95 1.79 -15.27
C ASN A 81 -17.08 2.38 -14.43
N ASP A 82 -16.86 2.46 -13.14
CA ASP A 82 -17.70 3.17 -12.19
C ASP A 82 -16.94 4.36 -11.61
N ARG A 83 -17.59 5.53 -11.55
CA ARG A 83 -16.95 6.78 -11.12
C ARG A 83 -16.49 6.70 -9.65
N ALA A 84 -17.34 6.18 -8.77
CA ALA A 84 -17.03 6.10 -7.34
C ALA A 84 -15.90 5.11 -7.10
N PHE A 85 -15.95 3.92 -7.74
CA PHE A 85 -14.86 2.95 -7.70
C PHE A 85 -13.54 3.55 -8.18
N ASN A 86 -13.56 4.26 -9.29
CA ASN A 86 -12.37 4.88 -9.86
C ASN A 86 -11.74 5.90 -8.90
N ILE A 87 -12.55 6.72 -8.21
CA ILE A 87 -12.05 7.66 -7.20
C ILE A 87 -11.41 6.92 -6.04
N ILE A 88 -12.11 5.94 -5.45
CA ILE A 88 -11.59 5.15 -4.32
C ILE A 88 -10.28 4.46 -4.70
N ALA A 89 -10.25 3.78 -5.84
CA ALA A 89 -9.08 3.05 -6.32
C ALA A 89 -7.89 3.97 -6.62
N VAL A 90 -8.11 5.10 -7.30
CA VAL A 90 -7.05 6.07 -7.59
C VAL A 90 -6.49 6.67 -6.30
N THR A 91 -7.34 7.04 -5.35
CA THR A 91 -6.88 7.56 -4.05
C THR A 91 -6.04 6.53 -3.31
N TYR A 92 -6.50 5.28 -3.25
CA TYR A 92 -5.72 4.18 -2.68
C TYR A 92 -4.35 4.06 -3.34
N ILE A 93 -4.31 3.97 -4.68
CA ILE A 93 -3.09 3.74 -5.45
C ILE A 93 -2.09 4.88 -5.25
N LEU A 94 -2.55 6.14 -5.25
CA LEU A 94 -1.68 7.30 -5.04
C LEU A 94 -1.14 7.38 -3.61
N ALA A 95 -1.98 7.15 -2.61
CA ALA A 95 -1.56 7.10 -1.21
C ALA A 95 -0.55 5.97 -0.98
N ASN A 96 -0.77 4.80 -1.60
CA ASN A 96 0.14 3.67 -1.52
C ASN A 96 1.46 3.93 -2.26
N ALA A 97 1.43 4.56 -3.43
CA ALA A 97 2.63 4.96 -4.15
C ALA A 97 3.48 5.95 -3.34
N PHE A 98 2.85 6.91 -2.66
CA PHE A 98 3.55 7.81 -1.75
C PHE A 98 4.23 7.03 -0.61
N TRP A 99 3.53 6.10 0.02
CA TRP A 99 4.14 5.24 1.04
C TRP A 99 5.35 4.45 0.51
N ILE A 100 5.26 3.90 -0.71
CA ILE A 100 6.37 3.15 -1.33
C ILE A 100 7.62 4.03 -1.51
N LEU A 101 7.46 5.30 -1.83
CA LEU A 101 8.59 6.22 -1.95
C LEU A 101 9.31 6.42 -0.60
N VAL A 102 8.58 6.36 0.51
CA VAL A 102 9.13 6.52 1.87
C VAL A 102 9.23 5.20 2.64
N ILE A 103 9.14 4.05 1.96
CA ILE A 103 9.08 2.71 2.59
C ILE A 103 10.28 2.39 3.50
N ARG A 104 11.42 3.03 3.23
CA ARG A 104 12.66 2.87 4.00
C ARG A 104 12.75 3.79 5.20
N ALA A 105 11.86 4.77 5.34
CA ALA A 105 11.85 5.69 6.47
C ALA A 105 11.47 4.96 7.76
N ALA A 106 12.04 5.38 8.87
CA ALA A 106 11.61 4.92 10.18
C ALA A 106 10.11 5.23 10.35
N PHE A 107 9.37 4.30 10.96
CA PHE A 107 7.91 4.42 11.13
C PHE A 107 7.10 4.54 9.83
N SER A 108 7.63 4.07 8.71
CA SER A 108 6.94 4.07 7.40
C SER A 108 5.55 3.40 7.45
N ASN A 109 5.30 2.52 8.42
CA ASN A 109 4.00 1.90 8.66
C ASN A 109 2.88 2.93 8.89
N ARG A 110 3.18 4.08 9.51
CA ARG A 110 2.19 5.14 9.72
C ARG A 110 1.71 5.74 8.41
N PHE A 111 2.58 5.84 7.42
CA PHE A 111 2.22 6.27 6.07
C PHE A 111 1.47 5.18 5.31
N ALA A 112 1.76 3.91 5.57
CA ALA A 112 1.01 2.79 5.00
C ALA A 112 -0.47 2.82 5.39
N TYR A 113 -0.81 3.22 6.62
CA TYR A 113 -2.19 3.32 7.09
C TYR A 113 -3.04 4.29 6.27
N LEU A 114 -2.45 5.32 5.62
CA LEU A 114 -3.18 6.22 4.73
C LEU A 114 -3.84 5.48 3.56
N SER A 115 -3.20 4.41 3.08
CA SER A 115 -3.76 3.57 2.02
C SER A 115 -4.50 2.34 2.58
N TRP A 116 -3.96 1.70 3.60
CA TRP A 116 -4.50 0.43 4.09
C TRP A 116 -5.91 0.52 4.64
N PHE A 117 -6.28 1.66 5.24
CA PHE A 117 -7.65 1.83 5.69
C PHE A 117 -8.67 1.82 4.53
N MET A 118 -8.24 2.20 3.32
CA MET A 118 -9.07 2.16 2.12
C MET A 118 -9.06 0.79 1.42
N TYR A 119 -8.16 -0.12 1.81
CA TYR A 119 -8.02 -1.45 1.24
C TYR A 119 -9.35 -2.21 1.17
N PRO A 120 -10.10 -2.36 2.29
CA PRO A 120 -11.38 -3.05 2.25
C PRO A 120 -12.40 -2.35 1.35
N LEU A 121 -12.37 -1.02 1.22
CA LEU A 121 -13.26 -0.28 0.34
C LEU A 121 -13.00 -0.59 -1.13
N VAL A 122 -11.72 -0.66 -1.55
CA VAL A 122 -11.35 -1.00 -2.92
C VAL A 122 -11.83 -2.39 -3.31
N ILE A 123 -11.78 -3.35 -2.37
CA ILE A 123 -12.20 -4.73 -2.63
C ILE A 123 -13.72 -4.88 -2.50
N ALA A 124 -14.31 -4.41 -1.39
CA ALA A 124 -15.71 -4.67 -1.07
C ALA A 124 -16.69 -3.87 -1.93
N TYR A 125 -16.37 -2.61 -2.24
CA TYR A 125 -17.29 -1.75 -2.98
C TYR A 125 -17.78 -2.37 -4.31
N PRO A 126 -16.89 -2.79 -5.24
CA PRO A 126 -17.34 -3.37 -6.50
C PRO A 126 -18.02 -4.73 -6.30
N LEU A 127 -17.58 -5.53 -5.32
CA LEU A 127 -18.14 -6.85 -5.06
C LEU A 127 -19.55 -6.81 -4.46
N LEU A 128 -19.84 -5.79 -3.63
CA LEU A 128 -21.15 -5.65 -3.00
C LEU A 128 -22.18 -4.92 -3.87
N ARG A 129 -21.69 -4.05 -4.77
CA ARG A 129 -22.59 -3.21 -5.57
C ARG A 129 -22.90 -3.76 -6.96
N PHE A 130 -22.02 -4.57 -7.54
CA PHE A 130 -22.14 -5.03 -8.92
C PHE A 130 -21.94 -6.54 -9.03
N ASN A 131 -22.71 -7.15 -9.92
CA ASN A 131 -22.53 -8.56 -10.26
C ASN A 131 -21.41 -8.70 -11.31
N ILE A 132 -20.16 -8.88 -10.83
CA ILE A 132 -18.96 -8.96 -11.68
C ILE A 132 -18.74 -10.40 -12.18
N TRP A 133 -19.09 -11.39 -11.37
CA TRP A 133 -18.85 -12.80 -11.67
C TRP A 133 -20.13 -13.65 -11.50
N PRO A 134 -20.26 -14.73 -12.24
CA PRO A 134 -21.19 -15.78 -11.87
C PRO A 134 -20.79 -16.33 -10.47
N ASP A 135 -21.76 -16.66 -9.66
CA ASP A 135 -21.58 -17.13 -8.25
C ASP A 135 -20.82 -16.13 -7.36
N GLN A 136 -21.14 -14.83 -7.52
CA GLN A 136 -20.45 -13.76 -6.83
C GLN A 136 -20.48 -13.91 -5.31
N ASP A 137 -21.60 -14.27 -4.74
CA ASP A 137 -21.76 -14.42 -3.28
C ASP A 137 -20.76 -15.43 -2.71
N ARG A 138 -20.61 -16.58 -3.37
CA ARG A 138 -19.64 -17.61 -2.98
C ARG A 138 -18.19 -17.11 -3.09
N LYS A 139 -17.88 -16.39 -4.18
CA LYS A 139 -16.52 -15.84 -4.40
C LYS A 139 -16.22 -14.71 -3.43
N THR A 140 -17.19 -13.85 -3.14
CA THR A 140 -17.06 -12.79 -2.14
C THR A 140 -16.85 -13.37 -0.74
N ALA A 141 -17.63 -14.39 -0.37
CA ALA A 141 -17.43 -15.10 0.89
C ALA A 141 -16.04 -15.72 1.00
N LEU A 142 -15.53 -16.34 -0.08
CA LEU A 142 -14.18 -16.90 -0.12
C LEU A 142 -13.10 -15.83 0.07
N ILE A 143 -13.23 -14.70 -0.63
CA ILE A 143 -12.30 -13.56 -0.51
C ILE A 143 -12.29 -13.03 0.92
N LEU A 144 -13.45 -12.81 1.53
CA LEU A 144 -13.57 -12.34 2.92
C LEU A 144 -12.97 -13.35 3.90
N LEU A 145 -13.20 -14.64 3.69
CA LEU A 145 -12.63 -15.69 4.52
C LEU A 145 -11.11 -15.75 4.43
N LEU A 146 -10.55 -15.59 3.24
CA LEU A 146 -9.09 -15.52 3.03
C LEU A 146 -8.48 -14.30 3.73
N PHE A 147 -9.11 -13.13 3.64
CA PHE A 147 -8.65 -11.93 4.35
C PHE A 147 -8.73 -12.09 5.86
N TYR A 148 -9.83 -12.63 6.37
CA TYR A 148 -9.97 -12.90 7.80
C TYR A 148 -8.92 -13.90 8.28
N GLY A 149 -8.75 -15.01 7.54
CA GLY A 149 -7.74 -16.02 7.85
C GLY A 149 -6.31 -15.46 7.84
N PHE A 150 -5.99 -14.63 6.84
CA PHE A 150 -4.69 -13.95 6.77
C PHE A 150 -4.47 -13.01 7.97
N THR A 151 -5.47 -12.18 8.29
CA THR A 151 -5.39 -11.25 9.43
C THR A 151 -5.23 -12.00 10.75
N TYR A 152 -5.97 -13.10 10.92
CA TYR A 152 -5.88 -13.94 12.11
C TYR A 152 -4.52 -14.63 12.22
N LEU A 153 -3.99 -15.13 11.11
CA LEU A 153 -2.66 -15.74 11.05
C LEU A 153 -1.56 -14.72 11.40
N MET A 154 -1.65 -13.50 10.88
CA MET A 154 -0.71 -12.42 11.21
C MET A 154 -0.78 -12.04 12.69
N TYR A 155 -1.97 -12.08 13.29
CA TYR A 155 -2.14 -11.84 14.73
C TYR A 155 -1.50 -12.95 15.59
N LEU A 156 -1.53 -14.21 15.14
CA LEU A 156 -0.91 -15.32 15.87
C LEU A 156 0.62 -15.32 15.80
N ILE A 157 1.20 -14.76 14.73
CA ILE A 157 2.65 -14.75 14.50
C ILE A 157 3.31 -13.48 15.09
N SER A 158 2.51 -12.44 15.33
CA SER A 158 2.96 -11.16 15.91
C SER A 158 3.13 -11.26 17.42
#